data_c9eaff897e1b6f0ab289d8d4654f6a5a
#
_entry.id   c9eaff897e1b6f0ab289d8d4654f6a5a
#
_cell.length_a   1.000
_cell.length_b   1.000
_cell.length_c   1.000
_cell.angle_alpha   90.00
_cell.angle_beta   90.00
_cell.angle_gamma   90.00
#
_symmetry.space_group_name_H-M   'P 1'
#
loop_
_entity.id
_entity.type
_entity.pdbx_description
1 polymer ?
#
loop_
_entity_poly.entity_id
_entity_poly.type
_entity_poly.pdbx_seq_one_letter_code
_entity_poly.pdbx_strand_id
1 'polypeptide(L)'
;VGYKISPLLWAKVKRGLSAGRVQSVTLRIIADREAEIDAFIPEEYWSLEAVLKVKGERRPLTAKFYGTEKEKMTIHSKKEMDEILKALENAEFQITDIKKSERIRKAPLPFTTSTLQQEAAKALNFGTQKTMRIAQQLYEGVDIKGSGTVGIITYLRTDSTRISDEADAAARGYIGSVYGAEYVAAGNQIKNDGKKIQDAHEAIRPTDISRTPAAIKESLTRDQFRLYMETFYGKPYAAGTL
;
A
#
# COMPACT_ATOMS: atom_id res chain seq x y z
N VAL A 1 18.67 0.35 -27.44
CA VAL A 1 17.59 0.92 -28.27
C VAL A 1 17.71 2.43 -28.27
N GLY A 2 17.70 3.12 -27.14
CA GLY A 2 17.71 4.59 -27.03
C GLY A 2 18.86 5.27 -27.76
N TYR A 3 20.09 4.78 -27.61
CA TYR A 3 21.28 5.34 -28.27
C TYR A 3 21.25 5.29 -29.80
N LYS A 4 20.53 4.33 -30.39
CA LYS A 4 20.40 4.21 -31.85
C LYS A 4 19.19 4.95 -32.40
N ILE A 5 18.09 4.99 -31.67
CA ILE A 5 16.83 5.59 -32.12
C ILE A 5 16.79 7.10 -31.88
N SER A 6 17.35 7.60 -30.77
CA SER A 6 17.33 9.03 -30.47
C SER A 6 18.00 9.88 -31.56
N PRO A 7 19.19 9.53 -32.09
CA PRO A 7 19.79 10.28 -33.22
C PRO A 7 18.94 10.23 -34.49
N LEU A 8 18.25 9.12 -34.75
CA LEU A 8 17.35 9.01 -35.90
C LEU A 8 16.15 9.95 -35.76
N LEU A 9 15.58 10.02 -34.56
CA LEU A 9 14.50 10.97 -34.25
C LEU A 9 14.97 12.42 -34.42
N TRP A 10 16.21 12.74 -34.04
CA TRP A 10 16.76 14.09 -34.21
C TRP A 10 16.94 14.47 -35.68
N ALA A 11 17.34 13.50 -36.50
CA ALA A 11 17.55 13.73 -37.94
C ALA A 11 16.22 13.79 -38.71
N LYS A 12 15.22 13.02 -38.30
CA LYS A 12 13.98 12.87 -39.10
C LYS A 12 12.77 13.59 -38.52
N VAL A 13 12.75 13.93 -37.23
CA VAL A 13 11.59 14.55 -36.57
C VAL A 13 11.99 15.89 -35.94
N LYS A 14 12.69 15.85 -34.79
CA LYS A 14 13.08 17.07 -34.07
C LYS A 14 14.25 16.77 -33.11
N ARG A 15 15.20 17.70 -33.01
CA ARG A 15 16.26 17.64 -31.99
C ARG A 15 15.70 17.67 -30.57
N GLY A 16 16.34 16.92 -29.67
CA GLY A 16 15.97 16.85 -28.25
C GLY A 16 14.96 15.75 -27.91
N LEU A 17 14.41 15.06 -28.92
CA LEU A 17 13.57 13.88 -28.67
C LEU A 17 14.43 12.70 -28.21
N SER A 18 13.92 11.90 -27.29
CA SER A 18 14.58 10.68 -26.84
C SER A 18 13.66 9.48 -26.99
N ALA A 19 14.25 8.34 -27.34
CA ALA A 19 13.56 7.04 -27.35
C ALA A 19 14.05 6.22 -26.17
N GLY A 20 13.13 5.68 -25.40
CA GLY A 20 13.46 4.84 -24.24
C GLY A 20 12.36 3.85 -23.96
N ARG A 21 12.74 2.68 -23.40
CA ARG A 21 11.77 1.62 -23.03
C ARG A 21 10.72 2.11 -22.03
N VAL A 22 11.16 2.85 -21.02
CA VAL A 22 10.25 3.39 -19.97
C VAL A 22 9.23 4.34 -20.59
N GLN A 23 9.67 5.27 -21.42
CA GLN A 23 8.80 6.23 -22.10
C GLN A 23 7.76 5.54 -22.98
N SER A 24 8.18 4.55 -23.78
CA SER A 24 7.29 3.81 -24.68
C SER A 24 6.24 3.00 -23.90
N VAL A 25 6.66 2.30 -22.83
CA VAL A 25 5.74 1.53 -21.99
C VAL A 25 4.78 2.45 -21.25
N THR A 26 5.27 3.56 -20.70
CA THR A 26 4.41 4.54 -20.02
C THR A 26 3.35 5.12 -20.96
N LEU A 27 3.76 5.51 -22.18
CA LEU A 27 2.82 6.02 -23.18
C LEU A 27 1.78 4.95 -23.57
N ARG A 28 2.21 3.70 -23.72
CA ARG A 28 1.29 2.59 -24.03
C ARG A 28 0.26 2.39 -22.92
N ILE A 29 0.67 2.37 -21.65
CA ILE A 29 -0.24 2.23 -20.50
C ILE A 29 -1.26 3.38 -20.47
N ILE A 30 -0.81 4.62 -20.75
CA ILE A 30 -1.72 5.77 -20.81
C ILE A 30 -2.69 5.63 -21.98
N ALA A 31 -2.21 5.28 -23.17
CA ALA A 31 -3.07 5.12 -24.35
C ALA A 31 -4.09 4.00 -24.18
N ASP A 32 -3.70 2.87 -23.59
CA ASP A 32 -4.62 1.77 -23.29
C ASP A 32 -5.70 2.21 -22.28
N ARG A 33 -5.33 3.01 -21.26
CA ARG A 33 -6.30 3.57 -20.31
C ARG A 33 -7.24 4.58 -20.97
N GLU A 34 -6.75 5.45 -21.84
CA GLU A 34 -7.59 6.39 -22.60
C GLU A 34 -8.58 5.62 -23.50
N ALA A 35 -8.12 4.55 -24.16
CA ALA A 35 -9.01 3.71 -24.97
C ALA A 35 -10.13 3.03 -24.11
N GLU A 36 -9.82 2.61 -22.88
CA GLU A 36 -10.83 2.10 -21.94
C GLU A 36 -11.82 3.19 -21.53
N ILE A 37 -11.35 4.42 -21.32
CA ILE A 37 -12.20 5.57 -20.96
C ILE A 37 -13.12 5.92 -22.13
N ASP A 38 -12.59 5.98 -23.35
CA ASP A 38 -13.35 6.28 -24.56
C ASP A 38 -14.40 5.19 -24.89
N ALA A 39 -14.08 3.94 -24.56
CA ALA A 39 -14.99 2.80 -24.73
C ALA A 39 -16.01 2.65 -23.60
N PHE A 40 -15.89 3.43 -22.51
CA PHE A 40 -16.77 3.30 -21.36
C PHE A 40 -18.20 3.76 -21.70
N ILE A 41 -19.16 2.88 -21.50
CA ILE A 41 -20.58 3.18 -21.63
C ILE A 41 -21.15 3.36 -20.23
N PRO A 42 -21.61 4.57 -19.86
CA PRO A 42 -22.22 4.82 -18.55
C PRO A 42 -23.50 4.01 -18.40
N GLU A 43 -23.62 3.31 -17.28
CA GLU A 43 -24.84 2.61 -16.89
C GLU A 43 -25.50 3.34 -15.72
N GLU A 44 -26.79 3.61 -15.85
CA GLU A 44 -27.58 4.19 -14.76
C GLU A 44 -27.78 3.16 -13.66
N TYR A 45 -27.51 3.55 -12.41
CA TYR A 45 -27.85 2.77 -11.23
C TYR A 45 -28.36 3.67 -10.12
N TRP A 46 -29.18 3.10 -9.26
CA TRP A 46 -29.77 3.78 -8.12
C TRP A 46 -29.35 3.08 -6.83
N SER A 47 -29.14 3.84 -5.78
CA SER A 47 -28.92 3.34 -4.43
C SER A 47 -30.03 3.77 -3.50
N LEU A 48 -30.48 2.87 -2.64
CA LEU A 48 -31.51 3.15 -1.65
C LEU A 48 -30.97 2.87 -0.25
N GLU A 49 -31.06 3.85 0.62
CA GLU A 49 -30.68 3.74 2.03
C GLU A 49 -31.86 4.13 2.91
N ALA A 50 -32.14 3.31 3.92
CA ALA A 50 -33.12 3.59 4.95
C ALA A 50 -32.41 4.01 6.23
N VAL A 51 -32.82 5.15 6.80
CA VAL A 51 -32.35 5.62 8.10
C VAL A 51 -33.37 5.24 9.15
N LEU A 52 -33.07 4.22 9.94
CA LEU A 52 -33.97 3.56 10.85
C LEU A 52 -33.70 4.00 12.30
N LYS A 53 -34.74 4.26 13.07
CA LYS A 53 -34.63 4.52 14.51
C LYS A 53 -34.88 3.23 15.28
N VAL A 54 -33.83 2.74 15.93
CA VAL A 54 -33.94 1.55 16.79
C VAL A 54 -34.43 1.95 18.18
N LYS A 55 -35.44 1.23 18.71
CA LYS A 55 -35.99 1.49 20.03
C LYS A 55 -34.91 1.30 21.11
N GLY A 56 -34.69 2.32 21.92
CA GLY A 56 -33.69 2.30 22.98
C GLY A 56 -32.31 2.82 22.57
N GLU A 57 -32.06 3.03 21.27
CA GLU A 57 -30.75 3.52 20.76
C GLU A 57 -30.84 5.00 20.38
N ARG A 58 -29.77 5.76 20.69
CA ARG A 58 -29.66 7.17 20.31
C ARG A 58 -29.21 7.37 18.87
N ARG A 59 -28.44 6.41 18.32
CA ARG A 59 -27.87 6.50 16.98
C ARG A 59 -28.80 5.81 15.98
N PRO A 60 -29.09 6.44 14.84
CA PRO A 60 -29.86 5.79 13.80
C PRO A 60 -29.04 4.65 13.17
N LEU A 61 -29.72 3.62 12.71
CA LEU A 61 -29.16 2.55 11.90
C LEU A 61 -29.40 2.87 10.43
N THR A 62 -28.35 2.94 9.64
CA THR A 62 -28.48 3.08 8.19
C THR A 62 -28.43 1.70 7.56
N ALA A 63 -29.51 1.31 6.90
CA ALA A 63 -29.62 0.07 6.15
C ALA A 63 -29.56 0.36 4.64
N LYS A 64 -28.77 -0.43 3.92
CA LYS A 64 -28.68 -0.35 2.45
C LYS A 64 -29.55 -1.39 1.83
N PHE A 65 -30.28 -1.01 0.78
CA PHE A 65 -31.05 -1.97 -0.02
C PHE A 65 -30.12 -3.03 -0.60
N TYR A 66 -30.49 -4.27 -0.44
CA TYR A 66 -29.71 -5.42 -0.93
C TYR A 66 -30.45 -6.12 -2.11
N GLY A 67 -31.75 -6.21 -2.02
CA GLY A 67 -32.61 -6.96 -2.93
C GLY A 67 -33.61 -7.82 -2.18
N THR A 68 -33.71 -9.08 -2.54
CA THR A 68 -34.54 -10.08 -1.87
C THR A 68 -33.70 -10.93 -0.90
N GLU A 69 -34.34 -11.78 -0.10
CA GLU A 69 -33.63 -12.75 0.75
C GLU A 69 -32.70 -13.69 -0.04
N LYS A 70 -32.98 -13.93 -1.30
CA LYS A 70 -32.29 -14.91 -2.14
C LYS A 70 -31.27 -14.27 -3.08
N GLU A 71 -31.48 -13.01 -3.47
CA GLU A 71 -30.73 -12.42 -4.57
C GLU A 71 -30.46 -10.93 -4.33
N LYS A 72 -29.21 -10.55 -4.61
CA LYS A 72 -28.80 -9.15 -4.64
C LYS A 72 -29.33 -8.50 -5.92
N MET A 73 -30.00 -7.35 -5.77
CA MET A 73 -30.55 -6.60 -6.89
C MET A 73 -29.83 -5.27 -7.08
N THR A 74 -29.64 -4.90 -8.34
CA THR A 74 -29.20 -3.55 -8.72
C THR A 74 -30.40 -2.83 -9.33
N ILE A 75 -30.66 -1.60 -8.94
CA ILE A 75 -31.76 -0.79 -9.44
C ILE A 75 -31.24 0.04 -10.60
N HIS A 76 -31.80 -0.15 -11.79
CA HIS A 76 -31.30 0.48 -13.02
C HIS A 76 -32.19 1.63 -13.53
N SER A 77 -33.34 1.83 -12.95
CA SER A 77 -34.26 2.88 -13.40
C SER A 77 -35.06 3.52 -12.26
N LYS A 78 -35.51 4.76 -12.51
CA LYS A 78 -36.40 5.44 -11.60
C LYS A 78 -37.71 4.66 -11.38
N LYS A 79 -38.21 3.97 -12.40
CA LYS A 79 -39.44 3.18 -12.29
C LYS A 79 -39.30 2.04 -11.29
N GLU A 80 -38.19 1.29 -11.34
CA GLU A 80 -37.87 0.24 -10.39
C GLU A 80 -37.71 0.81 -8.96
N MET A 81 -37.05 1.96 -8.84
CA MET A 81 -36.92 2.66 -7.54
C MET A 81 -38.29 3.04 -6.97
N ASP A 82 -39.18 3.60 -7.79
CA ASP A 82 -40.50 4.04 -7.34
C ASP A 82 -41.37 2.83 -6.93
N GLU A 83 -41.26 1.69 -7.60
CA GLU A 83 -41.93 0.43 -7.23
C GLU A 83 -41.42 -0.10 -5.88
N ILE A 84 -40.10 -0.09 -5.66
CA ILE A 84 -39.51 -0.49 -4.37
C ILE A 84 -39.93 0.45 -3.24
N LEU A 85 -39.88 1.76 -3.46
CA LEU A 85 -40.31 2.75 -2.47
C LEU A 85 -41.77 2.54 -2.07
N LYS A 86 -42.65 2.31 -3.02
CA LYS A 86 -44.06 1.98 -2.79
C LYS A 86 -44.23 0.73 -1.92
N ALA A 87 -43.42 -0.30 -2.18
CA ALA A 87 -43.47 -1.54 -1.40
C ALA A 87 -42.97 -1.34 0.04
N LEU A 88 -42.11 -0.34 0.29
CA LEU A 88 -41.54 -0.04 1.59
C LEU A 88 -42.29 1.00 2.38
N GLU A 89 -43.30 1.70 1.81
CA GLU A 89 -43.99 2.84 2.40
C GLU A 89 -44.64 2.55 3.77
N ASN A 90 -45.13 1.31 3.96
CA ASN A 90 -45.70 0.83 5.22
C ASN A 90 -45.05 -0.44 5.75
N ALA A 91 -43.80 -0.71 5.36
CA ALA A 91 -43.10 -1.93 5.73
C ALA A 91 -42.54 -1.84 7.15
N GLU A 92 -42.68 -2.92 7.92
CA GLU A 92 -42.00 -3.10 9.17
C GLU A 92 -40.58 -3.62 8.94
N PHE A 93 -39.59 -2.98 9.58
CA PHE A 93 -38.21 -3.42 9.48
C PHE A 93 -37.83 -4.24 10.71
N GLN A 94 -37.33 -5.43 10.48
CA GLN A 94 -36.87 -6.35 11.53
C GLN A 94 -35.42 -6.74 11.29
N ILE A 95 -34.62 -6.78 12.38
CA ILE A 95 -33.28 -7.36 12.35
C ILE A 95 -33.44 -8.87 12.43
N THR A 96 -33.17 -9.54 11.32
CA THR A 96 -33.31 -11.01 11.22
C THR A 96 -32.04 -11.76 11.60
N ASP A 97 -30.86 -11.16 11.43
CA ASP A 97 -29.59 -11.80 11.76
C ASP A 97 -28.52 -10.74 12.13
N ILE A 98 -27.65 -11.08 13.06
CA ILE A 98 -26.49 -10.30 13.46
C ILE A 98 -25.26 -11.18 13.39
N LYS A 99 -24.47 -11.04 12.32
CA LYS A 99 -23.18 -11.75 12.19
C LYS A 99 -22.07 -10.97 12.87
N LYS A 100 -21.58 -11.50 13.96
CA LYS A 100 -20.38 -10.99 14.62
C LYS A 100 -19.17 -11.70 14.02
N SER A 101 -18.21 -10.95 13.53
CA SER A 101 -16.96 -11.49 13.00
C SER A 101 -15.78 -10.67 13.48
N GLU A 102 -14.66 -11.33 13.66
CA GLU A 102 -13.40 -10.67 13.94
C GLU A 102 -12.63 -10.49 12.64
N ARG A 103 -12.10 -9.30 12.45
CA ARG A 103 -11.25 -8.99 11.31
C ARG A 103 -9.80 -8.91 11.75
N ILE A 104 -9.03 -9.93 11.43
CA ILE A 104 -7.59 -9.92 11.67
C ILE A 104 -6.91 -9.04 10.63
N ARG A 105 -6.25 -7.99 11.08
CA ARG A 105 -5.39 -7.16 10.23
C ARG A 105 -3.99 -7.77 10.20
N LYS A 106 -3.63 -8.34 9.06
CA LYS A 106 -2.28 -8.87 8.85
C LYS A 106 -1.25 -7.74 8.79
N ALA A 107 -0.04 -8.01 9.27
CA ALA A 107 1.09 -7.12 9.07
C ALA A 107 1.37 -6.92 7.57
N PRO A 108 1.79 -5.71 7.14
CA PRO A 108 2.19 -5.50 5.76
C PRO A 108 3.46 -6.31 5.43
N LEU A 109 3.65 -6.58 4.14
CA LEU A 109 4.89 -7.20 3.66
C LEU A 109 6.07 -6.20 3.77
N PRO A 110 7.31 -6.72 3.81
CA PRO A 110 8.50 -5.88 3.71
C PRO A 110 8.50 -5.02 2.45
N PHE A 111 9.18 -3.88 2.49
CA PHE A 111 9.14 -2.90 1.42
C PHE A 111 9.84 -3.34 0.15
N THR A 112 9.16 -3.15 -0.97
CA THR A 112 9.75 -3.02 -2.29
C THR A 112 9.97 -1.54 -2.61
N THR A 113 10.67 -1.21 -3.70
CA THR A 113 10.80 0.18 -4.16
C THR A 113 9.46 0.88 -4.28
N SER A 114 8.48 0.25 -4.90
CA SER A 114 7.16 0.85 -5.14
C SER A 114 6.36 1.03 -3.86
N THR A 115 6.37 0.07 -2.95
CA THR A 115 5.63 0.16 -1.68
C THR A 115 6.27 1.16 -0.72
N LEU A 116 7.61 1.29 -0.71
CA LEU A 116 8.30 2.34 0.03
C LEU A 116 7.91 3.74 -0.49
N GLN A 117 7.87 3.93 -1.80
CA GLN A 117 7.44 5.21 -2.40
C GLN A 117 5.99 5.55 -2.05
N GLN A 118 5.09 4.57 -2.10
CA GLN A 118 3.68 4.76 -1.75
C GLN A 118 3.50 5.13 -0.27
N GLU A 119 4.19 4.44 0.63
CA GLU A 119 4.09 4.73 2.05
C GLU A 119 4.75 6.07 2.40
N ALA A 120 5.90 6.39 1.82
CA ALA A 120 6.55 7.68 1.99
C ALA A 120 5.68 8.85 1.45
N ALA A 121 4.98 8.65 0.35
CA ALA A 121 4.03 9.65 -0.15
C ALA A 121 2.85 9.83 0.82
N LYS A 122 2.30 8.74 1.33
CA LYS A 122 1.12 8.73 2.19
C LYS A 122 1.41 9.25 3.61
N ALA A 123 2.46 8.73 4.26
CA ALA A 123 2.77 9.03 5.65
C ALA A 123 3.65 10.27 5.84
N LEU A 124 4.57 10.52 4.89
CA LEU A 124 5.58 11.57 5.00
C LEU A 124 5.34 12.74 4.04
N ASN A 125 4.43 12.58 3.08
CA ASN A 125 4.21 13.53 1.97
C ASN A 125 5.49 13.76 1.15
N PHE A 126 6.24 12.67 0.89
CA PHE A 126 7.43 12.71 0.06
C PHE A 126 7.09 12.29 -1.37
N GLY A 127 7.48 13.10 -2.35
CA GLY A 127 7.42 12.67 -3.75
C GLY A 127 8.42 11.55 -4.04
N THR A 128 8.19 10.77 -5.10
CA THR A 128 9.00 9.59 -5.48
C THR A 128 10.49 9.91 -5.62
N GLN A 129 10.81 11.04 -6.27
CA GLN A 129 12.20 11.48 -6.46
C GLN A 129 12.89 11.78 -5.12
N LYS A 130 12.20 12.47 -4.21
CA LYS A 130 12.73 12.78 -2.87
C LYS A 130 12.94 11.49 -2.08
N THR A 131 11.97 10.58 -2.08
CA THR A 131 12.06 9.28 -1.41
C THR A 131 13.29 8.50 -1.88
N MET A 132 13.46 8.36 -3.20
CA MET A 132 14.58 7.60 -3.75
C MET A 132 15.94 8.25 -3.48
N ARG A 133 16.03 9.58 -3.47
CA ARG A 133 17.26 10.28 -3.11
C ARG A 133 17.65 10.03 -1.64
N ILE A 134 16.68 10.09 -0.73
CA ILE A 134 16.95 9.85 0.69
C ILE A 134 17.28 8.37 0.93
N ALA A 135 16.54 7.45 0.31
CA ALA A 135 16.82 6.02 0.39
C ALA A 135 18.23 5.68 -0.14
N GLN A 136 18.68 6.35 -1.22
CA GLN A 136 20.04 6.20 -1.74
C GLN A 136 21.09 6.61 -0.69
N GLN A 137 20.89 7.73 0.00
CA GLN A 137 21.78 8.17 1.06
C GLN A 137 21.83 7.18 2.24
N LEU A 138 20.68 6.65 2.65
CA LEU A 138 20.62 5.65 3.72
C LEU A 138 21.29 4.32 3.33
N TYR A 139 21.27 3.97 2.07
CA TYR A 139 21.92 2.77 1.53
C TYR A 139 23.44 2.97 1.36
N GLU A 140 23.88 4.08 0.72
CA GLU A 140 25.30 4.36 0.48
C GLU A 140 26.07 4.60 1.76
N GLY A 141 25.42 5.14 2.76
CA GLY A 141 25.96 5.33 4.10
C GLY A 141 25.68 6.71 4.68
N VAL A 142 25.46 6.69 5.97
CA VAL A 142 25.34 7.88 6.82
C VAL A 142 26.39 7.78 7.91
N ASP A 143 26.90 8.93 8.35
CA ASP A 143 27.91 8.96 9.41
C ASP A 143 27.24 8.75 10.77
N ILE A 144 27.44 7.56 11.35
CA ILE A 144 26.90 7.17 12.64
C ILE A 144 27.96 7.37 13.72
N LYS A 145 27.67 8.19 14.71
CA LYS A 145 28.54 8.46 15.81
C LYS A 145 29.09 7.17 16.47
N GLY A 146 30.38 6.97 16.43
CA GLY A 146 31.04 5.79 16.97
C GLY A 146 31.12 4.58 16.03
N SER A 147 30.49 4.64 14.84
CA SER A 147 30.51 3.55 13.85
C SER A 147 31.06 3.98 12.48
N GLY A 148 31.30 5.30 12.27
CA GLY A 148 31.69 5.83 10.97
C GLY A 148 30.57 5.80 9.95
N THR A 149 30.92 5.85 8.65
CA THR A 149 29.94 5.84 7.57
C THR A 149 29.44 4.43 7.30
N VAL A 150 28.13 4.19 7.50
CA VAL A 150 27.48 2.87 7.37
C VAL A 150 26.18 2.98 6.60
N GLY A 151 25.94 2.03 5.67
CA GLY A 151 24.64 1.84 5.05
C GLY A 151 23.67 1.21 6.04
N ILE A 152 22.56 1.88 6.30
CA ILE A 152 21.59 1.46 7.33
C ILE A 152 20.35 0.80 6.78
N ILE A 153 20.18 0.77 5.47
CA ILE A 153 19.13 -0.02 4.79
C ILE A 153 19.75 -0.90 3.70
N THR A 154 19.06 -1.97 3.33
CA THR A 154 19.42 -2.85 2.21
C THR A 154 19.21 -2.14 0.87
N TYR A 155 19.61 -2.81 -0.22
CA TYR A 155 19.51 -2.24 -1.56
C TYR A 155 18.08 -1.80 -1.92
N LEU A 156 17.95 -0.56 -2.37
CA LEU A 156 16.65 0.14 -2.48
C LEU A 156 15.92 -0.09 -3.80
N ARG A 157 16.55 -0.66 -4.81
CA ARG A 157 15.92 -0.94 -6.12
C ARG A 157 15.59 -2.42 -6.23
N THR A 158 14.51 -2.81 -5.61
CA THR A 158 14.06 -4.19 -5.53
C THR A 158 12.54 -4.29 -5.63
N ASP A 159 12.05 -5.34 -6.22
CA ASP A 159 10.65 -5.77 -6.21
C ASP A 159 10.43 -7.00 -5.31
N SER A 160 11.48 -7.45 -4.63
CA SER A 160 11.43 -8.55 -3.69
C SER A 160 10.86 -8.13 -2.34
N THR A 161 10.05 -9.01 -1.76
CA THR A 161 9.58 -8.93 -0.36
C THR A 161 10.30 -9.94 0.53
N ARG A 162 11.30 -10.65 0.00
CA ARG A 162 12.08 -11.66 0.72
C ARG A 162 12.97 -11.02 1.77
N ILE A 163 13.11 -11.68 2.90
CA ILE A 163 14.07 -11.35 3.97
C ILE A 163 14.95 -12.59 4.16
N SER A 164 16.24 -12.41 4.42
CA SER A 164 17.12 -13.51 4.77
C SER A 164 16.73 -14.14 6.10
N ASP A 165 17.00 -15.43 6.25
CA ASP A 165 16.69 -16.15 7.50
C ASP A 165 17.42 -15.56 8.71
N GLU A 166 18.64 -15.07 8.51
CA GLU A 166 19.43 -14.36 9.53
C GLU A 166 18.74 -13.08 10.00
N ALA A 167 18.24 -12.26 9.07
CA ALA A 167 17.56 -11.02 9.39
C ALA A 167 16.19 -11.26 10.03
N ASP A 168 15.46 -12.30 9.61
CA ASP A 168 14.20 -12.69 10.23
C ASP A 168 14.44 -13.16 11.68
N ALA A 169 15.46 -14.00 11.92
CA ALA A 169 15.82 -14.44 13.25
C ALA A 169 16.22 -13.28 14.17
N ALA A 170 17.04 -12.34 13.67
CA ALA A 170 17.42 -11.15 14.40
C ALA A 170 16.22 -10.25 14.75
N ALA A 171 15.30 -10.04 13.80
CA ALA A 171 14.08 -9.26 14.02
C ALA A 171 13.16 -9.92 15.06
N ARG A 172 12.98 -11.24 15.02
CA ARG A 172 12.21 -11.99 16.02
C ARG A 172 12.82 -11.91 17.40
N GLY A 173 14.14 -12.06 17.49
CA GLY A 173 14.87 -11.88 18.74
C GLY A 173 14.66 -10.49 19.35
N TYR A 174 14.77 -9.46 18.52
CA TYR A 174 14.52 -8.07 18.92
C TYR A 174 13.07 -7.87 19.40
N ILE A 175 12.08 -8.31 18.61
CA ILE A 175 10.66 -8.19 18.97
C ILE A 175 10.39 -8.89 20.31
N GLY A 176 10.85 -10.14 20.45
CA GLY A 176 10.63 -10.91 21.67
C GLY A 176 11.28 -10.28 22.91
N SER A 177 12.44 -9.66 22.75
CA SER A 177 13.14 -9.01 23.87
C SER A 177 12.57 -7.64 24.26
N VAL A 178 12.05 -6.89 23.31
CA VAL A 178 11.60 -5.50 23.52
C VAL A 178 10.10 -5.43 23.80
N TYR A 179 9.31 -6.23 23.10
CA TYR A 179 7.83 -6.18 23.14
C TYR A 179 7.18 -7.38 23.80
N GLY A 180 7.89 -8.52 23.91
CA GLY A 180 7.37 -9.76 24.47
C GLY A 180 7.20 -10.86 23.43
N ALA A 181 7.23 -12.11 23.90
CA ALA A 181 7.16 -13.29 23.05
C ALA A 181 5.80 -13.41 22.30
N GLU A 182 4.75 -12.88 22.88
CA GLU A 182 3.40 -12.85 22.30
C GLU A 182 3.29 -12.03 21.01
N TYR A 183 4.22 -11.08 20.79
CA TYR A 183 4.30 -10.28 19.57
C TYR A 183 5.14 -10.95 18.48
N VAL A 184 5.82 -12.03 18.79
CA VAL A 184 6.56 -12.82 17.79
C VAL A 184 5.59 -13.73 17.05
N ALA A 185 5.10 -13.28 15.90
CA ALA A 185 4.21 -14.09 15.07
C ALA A 185 4.88 -15.43 14.70
N ALA A 186 4.11 -16.52 14.77
CA ALA A 186 4.52 -17.80 14.22
C ALA A 186 4.66 -17.66 12.70
N GLY A 187 5.91 -17.43 12.27
CA GLY A 187 6.40 -17.33 10.89
C GLY A 187 5.38 -16.99 9.82
N ASN A 188 5.37 -15.76 9.35
CA ASN A 188 4.86 -15.50 8.01
C ASN A 188 5.85 -16.15 7.02
N GLN A 189 5.71 -17.45 6.81
CA GLN A 189 6.25 -18.04 5.61
C GLN A 189 5.51 -17.36 4.46
N ILE A 190 6.17 -16.38 3.86
CA ILE A 190 5.77 -15.86 2.56
C ILE A 190 5.86 -17.09 1.67
N LYS A 191 4.74 -17.77 1.46
CA LYS A 191 4.65 -18.84 0.47
C LYS A 191 4.99 -18.16 -0.85
N ASN A 192 6.18 -18.42 -1.34
CA ASN A 192 6.53 -18.11 -2.71
C ASN A 192 5.50 -18.83 -3.58
N ASP A 193 4.54 -18.10 -4.13
CA ASP A 193 3.55 -18.60 -5.09
C ASP A 193 4.26 -19.02 -6.38
N GLY A 194 5.09 -20.08 -6.33
CA GLY A 194 5.63 -20.80 -7.48
C GLY A 194 6.27 -19.99 -8.64
N LYS A 195 6.19 -18.68 -8.61
CA LYS A 195 6.91 -17.83 -9.55
C LYS A 195 8.37 -17.88 -9.15
N LYS A 196 9.21 -18.47 -9.98
CA LYS A 196 10.66 -18.31 -9.94
C LYS A 196 10.97 -16.81 -10.08
N ILE A 197 10.88 -16.09 -8.97
CA ILE A 197 11.41 -14.74 -8.89
C ILE A 197 12.91 -14.94 -8.88
N GLN A 198 13.54 -14.62 -9.99
CA GLN A 198 14.98 -14.62 -10.18
C GLN A 198 15.54 -13.37 -9.45
N ASP A 199 15.24 -13.28 -8.15
CA ASP A 199 15.49 -12.10 -7.37
C ASP A 199 16.69 -12.33 -6.48
N ALA A 200 17.83 -11.80 -6.93
CA ALA A 200 19.08 -11.81 -6.17
C ALA A 200 19.03 -10.84 -4.98
N HIS A 201 18.02 -10.00 -4.91
CA HIS A 201 17.90 -8.94 -3.90
C HIS A 201 16.88 -9.29 -2.81
N GLU A 202 17.09 -8.71 -1.64
CA GLU A 202 16.13 -8.72 -0.54
C GLU A 202 15.17 -7.52 -0.62
N ALA A 203 14.17 -7.55 0.25
CA ALA A 203 13.33 -6.39 0.54
C ALA A 203 14.15 -5.23 1.13
N ILE A 204 13.61 -4.03 1.08
CA ILE A 204 14.18 -2.86 1.74
C ILE A 204 13.88 -2.98 3.24
N ARG A 205 14.95 -3.13 4.04
CA ARG A 205 14.90 -3.30 5.48
C ARG A 205 16.12 -2.65 6.14
N PRO A 206 16.11 -2.43 7.47
CA PRO A 206 17.32 -2.09 8.20
C PRO A 206 18.39 -3.17 8.01
N THR A 207 19.64 -2.74 7.85
CA THR A 207 20.78 -3.67 7.77
C THR A 207 21.10 -4.29 9.14
N ASP A 208 20.81 -3.56 10.22
CA ASP A 208 21.06 -3.96 11.59
C ASP A 208 19.90 -3.52 12.48
N ILE A 209 19.16 -4.47 13.01
CA ILE A 209 17.97 -4.21 13.83
C ILE A 209 18.30 -3.56 15.18
N SER A 210 19.56 -3.65 15.65
CA SER A 210 19.99 -2.99 16.87
C SER A 210 20.12 -1.47 16.74
N ARG A 211 20.26 -0.98 15.51
CA ARG A 211 20.31 0.45 15.19
C ARG A 211 18.92 1.03 15.12
N THR A 212 18.25 1.09 16.27
CA THR A 212 16.91 1.67 16.33
C THR A 212 16.92 3.13 15.86
N PRO A 213 15.83 3.62 15.24
CA PRO A 213 15.75 5.04 14.87
C PRO A 213 16.05 6.00 16.00
N ALA A 214 15.61 5.68 17.22
CA ALA A 214 15.87 6.49 18.40
C ALA A 214 17.37 6.56 18.73
N ALA A 215 18.09 5.44 18.61
CA ALA A 215 19.52 5.37 18.95
C ALA A 215 20.41 6.17 17.98
N ILE A 216 20.01 6.28 16.71
CA ILE A 216 20.82 6.95 15.67
C ILE A 216 20.25 8.30 15.21
N LYS A 217 19.23 8.80 15.91
CA LYS A 217 18.49 10.02 15.54
C LYS A 217 19.42 11.23 15.32
N GLU A 218 20.40 11.42 16.18
CA GLU A 218 21.32 12.55 16.12
C GLU A 218 22.27 12.51 14.91
N SER A 219 22.46 11.33 14.32
CA SER A 219 23.28 11.11 13.13
C SER A 219 22.51 11.30 11.82
N LEU A 220 21.21 11.52 11.88
CA LEU A 220 20.33 11.59 10.71
C LEU A 220 19.74 12.98 10.54
N THR A 221 19.62 13.43 9.29
CA THR A 221 18.77 14.58 9.00
C THR A 221 17.31 14.24 9.29
N ARG A 222 16.46 15.25 9.45
CA ARG A 222 15.02 15.08 9.72
C ARG A 222 14.35 14.17 8.69
N ASP A 223 14.65 14.34 7.42
CA ASP A 223 14.03 13.55 6.35
C ASP A 223 14.56 12.11 6.31
N GLN A 224 15.89 11.92 6.54
CA GLN A 224 16.49 10.60 6.68
C GLN A 224 15.89 9.84 7.86
N PHE A 225 15.78 10.49 9.02
CA PHE A 225 15.16 9.90 10.19
C PHE A 225 13.73 9.46 9.95
N ARG A 226 12.90 10.31 9.32
CA ARG A 226 11.51 9.98 9.00
C ARG A 226 11.41 8.78 8.05
N LEU A 227 12.23 8.74 6.99
CA LEU A 227 12.20 7.60 6.07
C LEU A 227 12.75 6.32 6.73
N TYR A 228 13.78 6.44 7.56
CA TYR A 228 14.31 5.29 8.31
C TYR A 228 13.31 4.73 9.31
N MET A 229 12.53 5.58 9.96
CA MET A 229 11.40 5.16 10.81
C MET A 229 10.43 4.26 10.05
N GLU A 230 10.06 4.61 8.81
CA GLU A 230 9.18 3.80 7.98
C GLU A 230 9.82 2.44 7.64
N THR A 231 11.10 2.43 7.27
CA THR A 231 11.79 1.17 6.93
C THR A 231 12.00 0.26 8.14
N PHE A 232 12.07 0.81 9.35
CA PHE A 232 12.32 0.07 10.58
C PHE A 232 11.03 -0.51 11.16
N TYR A 233 9.98 0.31 11.31
CA TYR A 233 8.73 -0.09 11.94
C TYR A 233 7.65 -0.50 10.94
N GLY A 234 7.87 -0.28 9.65
CA GLY A 234 6.83 -0.40 8.65
C GLY A 234 5.84 0.76 8.76
N LYS A 235 4.58 0.52 8.38
CA LYS A 235 3.52 1.51 8.64
C LYS A 235 3.59 1.91 10.10
N PRO A 236 3.66 3.24 10.39
CA PRO A 236 3.73 3.68 11.76
C PRO A 236 2.63 2.96 12.54
N TYR A 237 3.02 2.26 13.57
CA TYR A 237 2.07 1.89 14.60
C TYR A 237 1.37 3.19 14.96
N ALA A 238 0.10 3.29 14.59
CA ALA A 238 -0.70 4.40 15.05
C ALA A 238 -0.59 4.36 16.59
N ALA A 239 0.19 5.27 17.13
CA ALA A 239 0.27 5.47 18.56
C ALA A 239 -1.16 5.72 19.02
N GLY A 240 -1.80 4.73 19.62
CA GLY A 240 -3.17 4.85 20.11
C GLY A 240 -4.09 3.67 19.86
N THR A 241 -3.59 2.51 19.46
CA THR A 241 -4.40 1.28 19.51
C THR A 241 -3.64 0.20 20.26
N LEU A 242 -3.54 0.38 21.55
CA LEU A 242 -3.55 -0.68 22.54
C LEU A 242 -4.97 -0.82 23.06
#